data_c27e2ad5727d3c2fc3e6a9e1d358dba9
#
_entry.id   c27e2ad5727d3c2fc3e6a9e1d358dba9
#
_cell.length_a   1.000
_cell.length_b   1.000
_cell.length_c   1.000
_cell.angle_alpha   90.00
_cell.angle_beta   90.00
_cell.angle_gamma   90.00
#
_symmetry.space_group_name_H-M   'P 1'
#
loop_
_entity.id
_entity.type
_entity.pdbx_description
1 polymer ?
#
loop_
_entity_poly.entity_id
_entity_poly.type
_entity_poly.pdbx_seq_one_letter_code
_entity_poly.pdbx_strand_id
1 'polypeptide(L)'
;MRRLATLVLLGTALSACSVAKDVKAGQMKVAHFHALLNAGNFDQIAAEADPGMHWPTRGPSFKDYLSSIHRKLGFCSSWRMTSFNEQLGLGGAVQINADTHCDADNAQESFVFSSGDLRLRGYAVTSRALVVS
;
A
#
# COMPACT_ATOMS: atom_id res chain seq x y z
N MET A 1 18.79 50.03 26.57
CA MET A 1 19.32 48.66 26.49
C MET A 1 18.19 47.73 25.99
N ARG A 2 18.22 47.42 24.73
CA ARG A 2 17.26 46.51 24.09
C ARG A 2 17.97 45.20 23.87
N ARG A 3 17.60 44.16 24.58
CA ARG A 3 18.00 42.80 24.28
C ARG A 3 16.89 42.18 23.43
N LEU A 4 17.14 42.03 22.15
CA LEU A 4 16.32 41.26 21.24
C LEU A 4 16.52 39.77 21.54
N ALA A 5 15.46 39.14 22.04
CA ALA A 5 15.42 37.70 22.18
C ALA A 5 15.18 37.11 20.80
N THR A 6 16.20 36.48 20.25
CA THR A 6 16.10 35.69 19.04
C THR A 6 15.39 34.38 19.36
N LEU A 7 14.12 34.32 19.02
CA LEU A 7 13.35 33.08 19.11
C LEU A 7 13.76 32.17 17.94
N VAL A 8 14.50 31.14 18.25
CA VAL A 8 14.88 30.11 17.27
C VAL A 8 13.67 29.19 17.05
N LEU A 9 13.03 29.36 15.91
CA LEU A 9 12.05 28.39 15.40
C LEU A 9 12.81 27.15 14.85
N LEU A 10 13.08 26.20 15.70
CA LEU A 10 13.63 24.89 15.33
C LEU A 10 12.58 23.81 15.62
N GLY A 11 11.54 23.70 14.83
CA GLY A 11 10.51 22.72 15.15
C GLY A 11 9.83 21.99 13.99
N THR A 12 9.98 22.45 12.74
CA THR A 12 9.12 21.96 11.66
C THR A 12 9.81 21.04 10.63
N ALA A 13 11.12 20.92 10.65
CA ALA A 13 11.86 20.13 9.65
C ALA A 13 11.84 18.61 9.90
N LEU A 14 11.66 18.15 11.15
CA LEU A 14 11.73 16.73 11.53
C LEU A 14 10.49 15.94 11.13
N SER A 15 9.29 16.52 11.17
CA SER A 15 8.05 15.84 10.80
C SER A 15 7.91 15.66 9.29
N ALA A 16 8.38 16.63 8.47
CA ALA A 16 8.35 16.53 7.02
C ALA A 16 9.30 15.44 6.49
N CYS A 17 10.49 15.28 7.09
CA CYS A 17 11.42 14.21 6.74
C CYS A 17 10.89 12.83 7.10
N SER A 18 10.17 12.69 8.21
CA SER A 18 9.54 11.43 8.66
C SER A 18 8.44 11.00 7.69
N VAL A 19 7.55 11.90 7.28
CA VAL A 19 6.47 11.61 6.32
C VAL A 19 7.05 11.21 4.96
N ALA A 20 8.03 11.93 4.45
CA ALA A 20 8.68 11.61 3.17
C ALA A 20 9.34 10.23 3.19
N LYS A 21 9.96 9.86 4.30
CA LYS A 21 10.55 8.52 4.50
C LYS A 21 9.48 7.43 4.49
N ASP A 22 8.34 7.66 5.15
CA ASP A 22 7.23 6.70 5.22
C ASP A 22 6.55 6.54 3.87
N VAL A 23 6.38 7.61 3.10
CA VAL A 23 5.88 7.55 1.72
C VAL A 23 6.78 6.68 0.87
N LYS A 24 8.09 6.92 0.90
CA LYS A 24 9.06 6.12 0.14
C LYS A 24 9.05 4.64 0.55
N ALA A 25 9.02 4.36 1.84
CA ALA A 25 8.96 2.99 2.36
C ALA A 25 7.67 2.29 1.93
N GLY A 26 6.53 2.97 1.98
CA GLY A 26 5.25 2.47 1.51
C GLY A 26 5.25 2.18 0.01
N GLN A 27 5.81 3.07 -0.79
CA GLN A 27 5.94 2.85 -2.24
C GLN A 27 6.82 1.62 -2.55
N MET A 28 7.87 1.39 -1.79
CA MET A 28 8.70 0.19 -1.94
C MET A 28 7.90 -1.08 -1.63
N LYS A 29 7.01 -1.05 -0.65
CA LYS A 29 6.11 -2.18 -0.33
C LYS A 29 5.11 -2.45 -1.44
N VAL A 30 4.55 -1.43 -2.05
CA VAL A 30 3.67 -1.57 -3.23
C VAL A 30 4.43 -2.17 -4.41
N ALA A 31 5.64 -1.68 -4.68
CA ALA A 31 6.48 -2.23 -5.74
C ALA A 31 6.82 -3.71 -5.52
N HIS A 32 7.14 -4.08 -4.28
CA HIS A 32 7.39 -5.47 -3.89
C HIS A 32 6.15 -6.34 -4.08
N PHE A 33 4.98 -5.85 -3.67
CA PHE A 33 3.71 -6.54 -3.90
C PHE A 33 3.47 -6.81 -5.39
N HIS A 34 3.66 -5.80 -6.25
CA HIS A 34 3.49 -5.97 -7.70
C HIS A 34 4.49 -6.96 -8.30
N ALA A 35 5.74 -6.95 -7.83
CA ALA A 35 6.74 -7.93 -8.28
C ALA A 35 6.32 -9.36 -7.94
N LEU A 36 5.83 -9.60 -6.74
CA LEU A 36 5.34 -10.91 -6.31
C LEU A 36 4.07 -11.32 -7.05
N LEU A 37 3.13 -10.39 -7.23
CA LEU A 37 1.88 -10.64 -7.97
C LEU A 37 2.18 -11.02 -9.42
N ASN A 38 3.04 -10.27 -10.09
CA ASN A 38 3.45 -10.53 -11.47
C ASN A 38 4.19 -11.87 -11.62
N ALA A 39 4.94 -12.27 -10.61
CA ALA A 39 5.62 -13.56 -10.58
C ALA A 39 4.70 -14.74 -10.24
N GLY A 40 3.44 -14.47 -9.87
CA GLY A 40 2.53 -15.51 -9.41
C GLY A 40 2.86 -16.05 -8.03
N ASN A 41 3.62 -15.29 -7.24
CA ASN A 41 4.08 -15.71 -5.91
C ASN A 41 3.10 -15.28 -4.81
N PHE A 42 1.88 -15.78 -4.91
CA PHE A 42 0.77 -15.41 -4.01
C PHE A 42 0.98 -15.92 -2.59
N ASP A 43 1.65 -17.05 -2.42
CA ASP A 43 1.98 -17.61 -1.12
C ASP A 43 2.87 -16.66 -0.31
N GLN A 44 3.84 -16.05 -0.96
CA GLN A 44 4.74 -15.10 -0.31
C GLN A 44 4.02 -13.81 0.08
N ILE A 45 3.14 -13.29 -0.77
CA ILE A 45 2.31 -12.13 -0.41
C ILE A 45 1.50 -12.43 0.85
N ALA A 46 0.83 -13.59 0.89
CA ALA A 46 0.03 -14.00 2.04
C ALA A 46 0.88 -14.22 3.30
N ALA A 47 2.08 -14.80 3.16
CA ALA A 47 2.99 -15.03 4.27
C ALA A 47 3.58 -13.74 4.86
N GLU A 48 3.81 -12.73 4.04
CA GLU A 48 4.31 -11.41 4.45
C GLU A 48 3.23 -10.48 5.00
N ALA A 49 1.96 -10.83 4.84
CA ALA A 49 0.84 -10.04 5.36
C ALA A 49 0.86 -9.99 6.89
N ASP A 50 0.24 -8.94 7.44
CA ASP A 50 0.07 -8.81 8.88
C ASP A 50 -0.75 -9.99 9.42
N PRO A 51 -0.31 -10.64 10.51
CA PRO A 51 -1.09 -11.72 11.13
C PRO A 51 -2.49 -11.30 11.57
N GLY A 52 -2.69 -10.00 11.85
CA GLY A 52 -3.99 -9.42 12.19
C GLY A 52 -4.84 -9.04 10.97
N MET A 53 -4.43 -9.39 9.76
CA MET A 53 -5.18 -9.10 8.55
C MET A 53 -6.54 -9.80 8.60
N HIS A 54 -7.60 -9.00 8.55
CA HIS A 54 -8.96 -9.53 8.45
C HIS A 54 -9.29 -9.88 7.01
N TRP A 55 -9.37 -11.18 6.74
CA TRP A 55 -9.84 -11.68 5.46
C TRP A 55 -11.12 -12.52 5.69
N PRO A 56 -12.16 -12.34 4.90
CA PRO A 56 -13.40 -13.10 5.08
C PRO A 56 -13.14 -14.61 5.08
N THR A 57 -13.72 -15.31 6.05
CA THR A 57 -13.59 -16.77 6.15
C THR A 57 -14.51 -17.50 5.17
N ARG A 58 -15.52 -16.81 4.65
CA ARG A 58 -16.39 -17.30 3.58
C ARG A 58 -15.94 -16.76 2.24
N GLY A 59 -15.90 -17.62 1.25
CA GLY A 59 -15.42 -17.28 -0.09
C GLY A 59 -13.97 -17.67 -0.30
N PRO A 60 -13.32 -17.15 -1.36
CA PRO A 60 -11.95 -17.50 -1.68
C PRO A 60 -10.97 -17.03 -0.60
N SER A 61 -9.90 -17.79 -0.40
CA SER A 61 -8.77 -17.35 0.42
C SER A 61 -8.11 -16.11 -0.19
N PHE A 62 -7.31 -15.40 0.60
CA PHE A 62 -6.56 -14.25 0.10
C PHE A 62 -5.65 -14.65 -1.07
N LYS A 63 -4.98 -15.79 -0.96
CA LYS A 63 -4.18 -16.36 -2.04
C LYS A 63 -5.00 -16.59 -3.32
N ASP A 64 -6.17 -17.21 -3.19
CA ASP A 64 -7.05 -17.48 -4.34
C ASP A 64 -7.58 -16.20 -4.97
N TYR A 65 -7.87 -15.19 -4.14
CA TYR A 65 -8.25 -13.87 -4.60
C TYR A 65 -7.13 -13.22 -5.44
N LEU A 66 -5.89 -13.24 -4.96
CA LEU A 66 -4.73 -12.72 -5.68
C LEU A 66 -4.52 -13.46 -7.01
N SER A 67 -4.65 -14.78 -6.99
CA SER A 67 -4.56 -15.60 -8.21
C SER A 67 -5.63 -15.23 -9.23
N SER A 68 -6.84 -14.99 -8.79
CA SER A 68 -7.95 -14.56 -9.66
C SER A 68 -7.70 -13.18 -10.27
N ILE A 69 -7.18 -12.24 -9.46
CA ILE A 69 -6.81 -10.90 -9.95
C ILE A 69 -5.75 -11.01 -11.03
N HIS A 70 -4.67 -11.75 -10.77
CA HIS A 70 -3.58 -11.91 -11.72
C HIS A 70 -4.05 -12.56 -13.04
N ARG A 71 -4.92 -13.55 -12.94
CA ARG A 71 -5.50 -14.22 -14.10
C ARG A 71 -6.33 -13.29 -14.96
N LYS A 72 -7.09 -12.38 -14.34
CA LYS A 72 -7.98 -11.45 -15.03
C LYS A 72 -7.29 -10.20 -15.55
N LEU A 73 -6.33 -9.68 -14.82
CA LEU A 73 -5.61 -8.44 -15.17
C LEU A 73 -4.36 -8.71 -15.99
N GLY A 74 -3.73 -9.88 -15.84
CA GLY A 74 -2.45 -10.17 -16.45
C GLY A 74 -1.30 -9.45 -15.75
N PHE A 75 -0.22 -9.21 -16.49
CA PHE A 75 0.98 -8.54 -16.00
C PHE A 75 0.71 -7.05 -15.79
N CYS A 76 1.06 -6.52 -14.64
CA CYS A 76 0.94 -5.10 -14.33
C CYS A 76 2.33 -4.46 -14.48
N SER A 77 2.48 -3.59 -15.49
CA SER A 77 3.77 -3.06 -15.93
C SER A 77 4.18 -1.78 -15.22
N SER A 78 3.22 -0.99 -14.76
CA SER A 78 3.50 0.30 -14.12
C SER A 78 2.37 0.68 -13.16
N TRP A 79 2.70 1.54 -12.22
CA TRP A 79 1.72 2.08 -11.28
C TRP A 79 2.14 3.47 -10.82
N ARG A 80 1.18 4.23 -10.34
CA ARG A 80 1.38 5.57 -9.81
C ARG A 80 0.56 5.74 -8.54
N MET A 81 1.21 6.21 -7.48
CA MET A 81 0.51 6.57 -6.25
C MET A 81 -0.38 7.79 -6.49
N THR A 82 -1.65 7.69 -6.13
CA THR A 82 -2.64 8.77 -6.23
C THR A 82 -2.90 9.45 -4.90
N SER A 83 -2.77 8.73 -3.80
CA SER A 83 -2.89 9.30 -2.46
C SER A 83 -2.13 8.49 -1.43
N PHE A 84 -1.74 9.19 -0.35
CA PHE A 84 -1.10 8.63 0.82
C PHE A 84 -1.79 9.19 2.05
N ASN A 85 -2.15 8.33 3.00
CA ASN A 85 -2.76 8.72 4.27
C ASN A 85 -2.16 7.88 5.39
N GLU A 86 -1.77 8.53 6.47
CA GLU A 86 -1.18 7.88 7.63
C GLU A 86 -2.00 8.22 8.88
N GLN A 87 -2.41 7.18 9.60
CA GLN A 87 -3.03 7.30 10.92
C GLN A 87 -2.02 6.87 11.98
N LEU A 88 -1.67 7.79 12.86
CA LEU A 88 -0.73 7.58 13.95
C LEU A 88 -1.44 7.04 15.20
N GLY A 89 -0.71 6.27 16.01
CA GLY A 89 -1.18 5.75 17.28
C GLY A 89 -1.23 4.22 17.34
N LEU A 90 -1.74 3.66 18.44
CA LEU A 90 -1.93 2.23 18.61
C LEU A 90 -2.88 1.69 17.53
N GLY A 91 -2.41 0.70 16.78
CA GLY A 91 -3.16 0.18 15.64
C GLY A 91 -3.17 1.10 14.43
N GLY A 92 -2.23 2.03 14.34
CA GLY A 92 -2.07 2.94 13.22
C GLY A 92 -1.86 2.22 11.89
N ALA A 93 -2.23 2.89 10.82
CA ALA A 93 -2.16 2.34 9.48
C ALA A 93 -1.67 3.38 8.48
N VAL A 94 -1.01 2.88 7.43
CA VAL A 94 -0.64 3.64 6.25
C VAL A 94 -1.50 3.17 5.09
N GLN A 95 -2.23 4.07 4.44
CA GLN A 95 -3.03 3.76 3.27
C GLN A 95 -2.41 4.39 2.03
N ILE A 96 -2.23 3.58 1.01
CA ILE A 96 -1.74 4.01 -0.31
C ILE A 96 -2.77 3.62 -1.36
N ASN A 97 -3.20 4.59 -2.15
CA ASN A 97 -4.01 4.35 -3.34
C ASN A 97 -3.14 4.53 -4.58
N ALA A 98 -3.37 3.69 -5.57
CA ALA A 98 -2.59 3.67 -6.79
C ALA A 98 -3.45 3.43 -8.02
N ASP A 99 -3.07 4.08 -9.12
CA ASP A 99 -3.52 3.72 -10.46
C ASP A 99 -2.47 2.80 -11.08
N THR A 100 -2.90 1.64 -11.53
CA THR A 100 -2.02 0.58 -12.02
C THR A 100 -2.39 0.20 -13.45
N HIS A 101 -1.39 0.06 -14.30
CA HIS A 101 -1.57 -0.36 -15.68
C HIS A 101 -1.24 -1.84 -15.82
N CYS A 102 -2.23 -2.63 -16.22
CA CYS A 102 -2.10 -4.06 -16.43
C CYS A 102 -2.49 -4.43 -17.87
N ASP A 103 -2.16 -5.66 -18.29
CA ASP A 103 -2.38 -6.10 -19.67
C ASP A 103 -3.84 -6.01 -20.11
N ALA A 104 -4.77 -6.44 -19.25
CA ALA A 104 -6.19 -6.47 -19.61
C ALA A 104 -6.86 -5.10 -19.52
N ASP A 105 -6.55 -4.32 -18.49
CA ASP A 105 -7.11 -2.98 -18.26
C ASP A 105 -6.35 -2.27 -17.13
N ASN A 106 -6.62 -0.99 -16.95
CA ASN A 106 -6.16 -0.25 -15.80
C ASN A 106 -6.94 -0.69 -14.54
N ALA A 107 -6.29 -0.61 -13.42
CA ALA A 107 -6.86 -0.93 -12.13
C ALA A 107 -6.62 0.21 -11.13
N GLN A 108 -7.53 0.36 -10.19
CA GLN A 108 -7.36 1.21 -9.03
C GLN A 108 -7.17 0.31 -7.82
N GLU A 109 -6.06 0.51 -7.12
CA GLU A 109 -5.69 -0.31 -5.97
C GLU A 109 -5.66 0.50 -4.70
N SER A 110 -6.03 -0.12 -3.61
CA SER A 110 -5.89 0.42 -2.25
C SER A 110 -5.13 -0.57 -1.40
N PHE A 111 -4.04 -0.10 -0.81
CA PHE A 111 -3.19 -0.86 0.10
C PHE A 111 -3.29 -0.25 1.48
N VAL A 112 -3.51 -1.07 2.48
CA VAL A 112 -3.43 -0.69 3.89
C VAL A 112 -2.31 -1.49 4.53
N PHE A 113 -1.31 -0.79 5.07
CA PHE A 113 -0.19 -1.40 5.77
C PHE A 113 -0.27 -1.06 7.26
N SER A 114 0.20 -1.95 8.12
CA SER A 114 0.39 -1.63 9.52
C SER A 114 1.46 -0.56 9.69
N SER A 115 1.22 0.36 10.62
CA SER A 115 2.20 1.37 11.00
C SER A 115 3.43 0.69 11.62
N GLY A 116 4.61 1.18 11.31
CA GLY A 116 5.87 0.66 11.82
C GLY A 116 6.52 -0.38 10.91
N ASP A 117 6.08 -1.61 10.93
CA ASP A 117 6.66 -2.70 10.14
C ASP A 117 6.13 -2.78 8.68
N LEU A 118 5.11 -1.99 8.34
CA LEU A 118 4.51 -1.91 7.01
C LEU A 118 4.15 -3.29 6.44
N ARG A 119 3.47 -4.11 7.23
CA ARG A 119 2.89 -5.35 6.78
C ARG A 119 1.49 -5.11 6.21
N LEU A 120 1.16 -5.81 5.14
CA LEU A 120 -0.14 -5.65 4.47
C LEU A 120 -1.28 -6.09 5.39
N ARG A 121 -2.20 -5.18 5.68
CA ARG A 121 -3.40 -5.40 6.50
C ARG A 121 -4.68 -5.42 5.68
N GLY A 122 -4.66 -4.82 4.50
CA GLY A 122 -5.81 -4.78 3.62
C GLY A 122 -5.39 -4.49 2.18
N TYR A 123 -6.13 -5.07 1.26
CA TYR A 123 -5.93 -4.88 -0.18
C TYR A 123 -7.28 -4.89 -0.88
N ALA A 124 -7.51 -3.92 -1.73
CA ALA A 124 -8.68 -3.87 -2.59
C ALA A 124 -8.26 -3.39 -3.99
N VAL A 125 -8.91 -3.93 -4.98
CA VAL A 125 -8.69 -3.55 -6.38
C VAL A 125 -10.00 -3.46 -7.12
N THR A 126 -10.13 -2.44 -7.95
CA THR A 126 -11.26 -2.28 -8.87
C THR A 126 -10.73 -2.11 -10.29
N SER A 127 -11.37 -2.78 -11.24
CA SER A 127 -11.09 -2.67 -12.67
C SER A 127 -12.30 -3.19 -13.44
N ARG A 128 -12.51 -2.67 -14.63
CA ARG A 128 -13.54 -3.22 -15.52
C ARG A 128 -13.27 -4.68 -15.88
N ALA A 129 -12.02 -5.06 -16.02
CA ALA A 129 -11.63 -6.44 -16.29
C ALA A 129 -12.01 -7.43 -15.17
N LEU A 130 -12.22 -6.95 -13.94
CA LEU A 130 -12.64 -7.78 -12.81
C LEU A 130 -14.14 -7.96 -12.70
N VAL A 131 -14.93 -7.07 -13.32
CA VAL A 131 -16.39 -7.07 -13.26
C VAL A 131 -17.01 -7.95 -14.34
N VAL A 132 -16.31 -8.10 -15.47
CA VAL A 132 -16.77 -8.93 -16.59
C VAL A 132 -16.40 -10.39 -16.31
N SER A 133 -17.38 -11.18 -15.98
CA SER A 133 -17.24 -12.63 -15.82
C SER A 133 -17.37 -13.36 -17.17
#